data_9826678ff5631deda4ff14c18b47ac3d
#
_entry.id   9826678ff5631deda4ff14c18b47ac3d
#
_cell.length_a   1.000
_cell.length_b   1.000
_cell.length_c   1.000
_cell.angle_alpha   90.00
_cell.angle_beta   90.00
_cell.angle_gamma   90.00
#
_symmetry.space_group_name_H-M   'P 1'
#
loop_
_entity.id
_entity.type
_entity.pdbx_description
1 polymer ?
#
loop_
_entity_poly.entity_id
_entity_poly.type
_entity_poly.pdbx_seq_one_letter_code
_entity_poly.pdbx_strand_id
1 'polypeptide(L)'
;MKYHFLLLSLLLIPSFAGIAYGHTVDAVGEYRVEIGWMNEPVMSGETNGLELYVSPLLDCPDISIPMECANSQEFQDGIEGLKKLLKIQFVYEKTQTITLPLVADHDIPGKYYAFITPTVSGYFQANLIGKILDTPINLSMHPPPIAERSYIEFPESANFALTEVIDDNTKLVERIISLENDVQNLENFNNQMKDEIDGFYVLLLPITIIAVIIAIIALVKSRKN
;
A
#
# COMPACT_ATOMS: atom_id res chain seq x y z
N MET A 1 -36.04 -26.69 27.76
CA MET A 1 -34.67 -26.21 27.64
C MET A 1 -34.21 -25.86 26.18
N LYS A 2 -34.74 -26.48 25.12
CA LYS A 2 -34.32 -26.18 23.72
C LYS A 2 -34.71 -24.78 23.21
N TYR A 3 -35.79 -24.19 23.69
CA TYR A 3 -36.29 -22.88 23.22
C TYR A 3 -35.58 -21.68 23.88
N HIS A 4 -34.94 -21.86 25.01
CA HIS A 4 -34.20 -20.79 25.70
C HIS A 4 -32.91 -20.44 25.02
N PHE A 5 -32.28 -21.40 24.34
CA PHE A 5 -31.08 -21.17 23.51
C PHE A 5 -31.42 -20.38 22.25
N LEU A 6 -32.57 -20.62 21.64
CA LEU A 6 -33.03 -19.91 20.45
C LEU A 6 -33.38 -18.43 20.75
N LEU A 7 -33.95 -18.15 21.90
CA LEU A 7 -34.23 -16.80 22.37
C LEU A 7 -32.97 -16.04 22.74
N LEU A 8 -31.97 -16.71 23.32
CA LEU A 8 -30.70 -16.10 23.67
C LEU A 8 -29.85 -15.75 22.41
N SER A 9 -29.92 -16.59 21.37
CA SER A 9 -29.22 -16.30 20.09
C SER A 9 -29.86 -15.14 19.31
N LEU A 10 -31.17 -14.97 19.44
CA LEU A 10 -31.90 -13.85 18.83
C LEU A 10 -31.62 -12.51 19.52
N LEU A 11 -31.25 -12.51 20.80
CA LEU A 11 -30.89 -11.31 21.57
C LEU A 11 -29.45 -10.85 21.28
N LEU A 12 -28.57 -11.73 20.77
CA LEU A 12 -27.18 -11.43 20.47
C LEU A 12 -26.94 -10.85 19.06
N ILE A 13 -27.89 -11.02 18.14
CA ILE A 13 -27.78 -10.53 16.77
C ILE A 13 -27.73 -9.00 16.63
N PRO A 14 -28.48 -8.19 17.40
CA PRO A 14 -28.38 -6.73 17.29
C PRO A 14 -27.09 -6.12 17.77
N SER A 15 -26.31 -6.84 18.60
CA SER A 15 -25.10 -6.31 19.22
C SER A 15 -23.92 -6.19 18.25
N PHE A 16 -24.03 -6.71 17.04
CA PHE A 16 -23.00 -6.64 16.00
C PHE A 16 -23.35 -5.73 14.83
N ALA A 17 -24.49 -5.05 14.87
CA ALA A 17 -24.78 -3.99 13.91
C ALA A 17 -23.92 -2.77 14.28
N GLY A 18 -22.63 -2.83 13.95
CA GLY A 18 -21.78 -1.64 13.93
C GLY A 18 -22.40 -0.63 12.97
N ILE A 19 -22.66 0.58 13.43
CA ILE A 19 -23.07 1.69 12.57
C ILE A 19 -21.86 1.99 11.69
N ALA A 20 -21.93 1.61 10.42
CA ALA A 20 -20.94 2.02 9.43
C ALA A 20 -21.22 3.49 9.09
N TYR A 21 -20.48 4.39 9.70
CA TYR A 21 -20.50 5.80 9.30
C TYR A 21 -19.63 5.94 8.04
N GLY A 22 -20.27 6.19 6.89
CA GLY A 22 -19.58 6.57 5.67
C GLY A 22 -19.03 8.01 5.73
N HIS A 23 -19.49 8.82 6.68
CA HIS A 23 -19.10 10.19 6.88
C HIS A 23 -18.39 10.39 8.22
N THR A 24 -17.43 11.32 8.22
CA THR A 24 -16.76 11.78 9.45
C THR A 24 -17.29 13.16 9.81
N VAL A 25 -17.70 13.35 11.05
CA VAL A 25 -18.21 14.61 11.58
C VAL A 25 -17.26 15.18 12.60
N ASP A 26 -17.06 16.48 12.57
CA ASP A 26 -16.28 17.22 13.56
C ASP A 26 -16.92 18.61 13.85
N ALA A 27 -16.45 19.27 14.87
CA ALA A 27 -16.86 20.61 15.26
C ALA A 27 -15.67 21.58 15.23
N VAL A 28 -15.88 22.75 14.69
CA VAL A 28 -14.88 23.82 14.68
C VAL A 28 -15.52 25.17 14.99
N GLY A 29 -15.22 25.72 16.15
CA GLY A 29 -15.92 26.91 16.67
C GLY A 29 -17.42 26.64 16.82
N GLU A 30 -18.23 27.46 16.18
CA GLU A 30 -19.70 27.36 16.19
C GLU A 30 -20.25 26.58 14.98
N TYR A 31 -19.42 25.76 14.33
CA TYR A 31 -19.78 25.06 13.12
C TYR A 31 -19.63 23.55 13.27
N ARG A 32 -20.61 22.84 12.72
CA ARG A 32 -20.57 21.41 12.45
C ARG A 32 -20.05 21.21 11.02
N VAL A 33 -19.05 20.38 10.90
CA VAL A 33 -18.43 20.02 9.62
C VAL A 33 -18.50 18.52 9.44
N GLU A 34 -19.01 18.08 8.29
CA GLU A 34 -19.11 16.67 7.95
C GLU A 34 -18.48 16.43 6.58
N ILE A 35 -17.67 15.38 6.46
CA ILE A 35 -17.08 14.95 5.20
C ILE A 35 -17.37 13.48 4.93
N GLY A 36 -17.54 13.14 3.66
CA GLY A 36 -17.71 11.78 3.17
C GLY A 36 -17.39 11.69 1.68
N TRP A 37 -17.50 10.51 1.13
CA TRP A 37 -17.33 10.32 -0.31
C TRP A 37 -18.69 10.35 -1.02
N MET A 38 -18.75 10.94 -2.21
CA MET A 38 -19.96 10.96 -3.02
C MET A 38 -20.44 9.57 -3.42
N ASN A 39 -19.49 8.69 -3.72
CA ASN A 39 -19.77 7.32 -4.09
C ASN A 39 -18.96 6.39 -3.18
N GLU A 40 -19.64 5.49 -2.49
CA GLU A 40 -19.04 4.48 -1.62
C GLU A 40 -19.42 3.07 -2.08
N PRO A 41 -18.49 2.11 -1.99
CA PRO A 41 -17.09 2.26 -1.57
C PRO A 41 -16.24 3.02 -2.59
N VAL A 42 -15.33 3.87 -2.12
CA VAL A 42 -14.41 4.61 -2.99
C VAL A 42 -13.27 3.71 -3.44
N MET A 43 -12.99 3.72 -4.75
CA MET A 43 -11.98 2.86 -5.38
C MET A 43 -10.82 3.67 -5.94
N SER A 44 -9.61 3.13 -5.83
CA SER A 44 -8.46 3.71 -6.52
C SER A 44 -8.62 3.65 -8.04
N GLY A 45 -8.20 4.71 -8.74
CA GLY A 45 -8.32 4.83 -10.19
C GLY A 45 -9.68 5.29 -10.70
N GLU A 46 -10.66 5.54 -9.82
CA GLU A 46 -11.98 6.05 -10.18
C GLU A 46 -12.14 7.50 -9.77
N THR A 47 -12.79 8.30 -10.62
CA THR A 47 -13.15 9.67 -10.27
C THR A 47 -14.26 9.66 -9.24
N ASN A 48 -14.03 10.37 -8.14
CA ASN A 48 -14.97 10.54 -7.04
C ASN A 48 -14.96 12.01 -6.59
N GLY A 49 -15.75 12.34 -5.60
CA GLY A 49 -15.76 13.62 -4.92
C GLY A 49 -15.83 13.43 -3.42
N LEU A 50 -15.11 14.27 -2.69
CA LEU A 50 -15.37 14.44 -1.27
C LEU A 50 -16.56 15.38 -1.12
N GLU A 51 -17.59 14.94 -0.42
CA GLU A 51 -18.69 15.77 0.02
C GLU A 51 -18.31 16.48 1.32
N LEU A 52 -18.65 17.75 1.40
CA LEU A 52 -18.46 18.59 2.58
C LEU A 52 -19.81 19.22 2.92
N TYR A 53 -20.25 19.02 4.14
CA TYR A 53 -21.44 19.67 4.70
C TYR A 53 -21.00 20.60 5.84
N VAL A 54 -21.45 21.84 5.76
CA VAL A 54 -21.14 22.86 6.79
C VAL A 54 -22.44 23.48 7.28
N SER A 55 -22.69 23.38 8.57
CA SER A 55 -23.88 23.94 9.23
C SER A 55 -23.51 24.57 10.56
N PRO A 56 -24.38 25.38 11.16
CA PRO A 56 -24.20 25.80 12.54
C PRO A 56 -24.16 24.58 13.46
N LEU A 57 -23.31 24.63 14.48
CA LEU A 57 -23.35 23.71 15.60
C LEU A 57 -24.44 24.19 16.57
N LEU A 58 -25.45 23.37 16.81
CA LEU A 58 -26.49 23.70 17.77
C LEU A 58 -25.93 23.62 19.19
N ASP A 59 -26.67 24.18 20.15
CA ASP A 59 -26.28 24.21 21.55
C ASP A 59 -25.82 22.85 22.06
N CYS A 60 -24.57 22.79 22.52
CA CYS A 60 -23.98 21.62 23.14
C CYS A 60 -24.06 21.78 24.65
N PRO A 61 -24.72 20.87 25.36
CA PRO A 61 -24.84 20.96 26.82
C PRO A 61 -23.49 20.77 27.53
N ASP A 62 -22.51 20.14 26.86
CA ASP A 62 -21.16 19.96 27.33
C ASP A 62 -20.14 20.35 26.24
N ILE A 63 -19.54 21.53 26.39
CA ILE A 63 -18.54 22.05 25.46
C ILE A 63 -17.22 21.25 25.52
N SER A 64 -17.03 20.40 26.51
CA SER A 64 -15.82 19.60 26.65
C SER A 64 -15.67 18.50 25.58
N ILE A 65 -16.78 18.16 24.87
CA ILE A 65 -16.80 17.13 23.83
C ILE A 65 -17.54 17.64 22.58
N PRO A 66 -17.03 18.68 21.89
CA PRO A 66 -17.72 19.30 20.77
C PRO A 66 -17.93 18.34 19.58
N MET A 67 -17.01 17.42 19.35
CA MET A 67 -17.11 16.42 18.27
C MET A 67 -18.26 15.43 18.51
N GLU A 68 -18.47 14.95 19.75
CA GLU A 68 -19.60 14.06 20.07
C GLU A 68 -20.92 14.80 19.90
N CYS A 69 -20.98 16.05 20.33
CA CYS A 69 -22.15 16.91 20.13
C CYS A 69 -22.46 17.10 18.63
N ALA A 70 -21.46 17.45 17.82
CA ALA A 70 -21.62 17.59 16.39
C ALA A 70 -22.08 16.29 15.71
N ASN A 71 -21.56 15.16 16.16
CA ASN A 71 -21.91 13.82 15.63
C ASN A 71 -23.33 13.38 15.99
N SER A 72 -23.89 13.90 17.09
CA SER A 72 -25.26 13.63 17.50
C SER A 72 -26.32 14.49 16.79
N GLN A 73 -25.90 15.50 16.02
CA GLN A 73 -26.78 16.41 15.31
C GLN A 73 -26.89 16.04 13.83
N GLU A 74 -28.07 16.25 13.28
CA GLU A 74 -28.31 16.14 11.85
C GLU A 74 -27.88 17.44 11.14
N PHE A 75 -27.51 17.30 9.84
CA PHE A 75 -27.22 18.45 9.00
C PHE A 75 -28.49 19.26 8.75
N GLN A 76 -28.46 20.55 9.12
CA GLN A 76 -29.54 21.51 8.87
C GLN A 76 -28.99 22.93 8.78
N ASP A 77 -29.72 23.82 8.16
CA ASP A 77 -29.39 25.24 8.01
C ASP A 77 -27.99 25.47 7.44
N GLY A 78 -27.67 24.76 6.34
CA GLY A 78 -26.35 24.75 5.74
C GLY A 78 -25.84 26.14 5.34
N ILE A 79 -24.56 26.40 5.58
CA ILE A 79 -23.89 27.67 5.36
C ILE A 79 -23.43 27.81 3.91
N GLU A 80 -23.97 28.79 3.21
CA GLU A 80 -23.65 29.05 1.80
C GLU A 80 -22.43 29.97 1.62
N GLY A 81 -21.98 30.08 0.36
CA GLY A 81 -20.95 31.06 -0.04
C GLY A 81 -19.51 30.65 0.24
N LEU A 82 -19.26 29.48 0.79
CA LEU A 82 -17.93 29.05 1.25
C LEU A 82 -16.97 28.60 0.13
N LYS A 83 -17.45 28.37 -1.10
CA LYS A 83 -16.63 27.87 -2.23
C LYS A 83 -15.38 28.68 -2.56
N LYS A 84 -15.35 29.98 -2.21
CA LYS A 84 -14.20 30.86 -2.40
C LYS A 84 -13.36 31.04 -1.13
N LEU A 85 -13.93 30.70 0.01
CA LEU A 85 -13.37 30.93 1.33
C LEU A 85 -12.67 29.67 1.87
N LEU A 86 -13.12 28.48 1.46
CA LEU A 86 -12.59 27.20 1.89
C LEU A 86 -11.97 26.44 0.74
N LYS A 87 -11.01 25.59 1.08
CA LYS A 87 -10.36 24.60 0.19
C LYS A 87 -10.16 23.30 0.96
N ILE A 88 -10.13 22.20 0.23
CA ILE A 88 -9.73 20.90 0.79
C ILE A 88 -8.33 20.59 0.30
N GLN A 89 -7.42 20.30 1.23
CA GLN A 89 -6.11 19.75 0.95
C GLN A 89 -6.09 18.27 1.32
N PHE A 90 -5.95 17.41 0.31
CA PHE A 90 -5.68 16.00 0.54
C PHE A 90 -4.21 15.78 0.80
N VAL A 91 -3.93 14.89 1.77
CA VAL A 91 -2.58 14.48 2.14
C VAL A 91 -2.50 12.96 2.12
N TYR A 92 -1.53 12.43 1.38
CA TYR A 92 -1.18 11.01 1.36
C TYR A 92 0.25 10.81 1.86
N GLU A 93 0.46 9.85 2.77
CA GLU A 93 1.78 9.52 3.37
C GLU A 93 2.57 10.74 3.89
N LYS A 94 1.87 11.79 4.34
CA LYS A 94 2.44 13.04 4.89
C LYS A 94 3.30 13.86 3.90
N THR A 95 3.54 13.37 2.70
CA THR A 95 4.47 13.98 1.72
C THR A 95 3.80 14.43 0.45
N GLN A 96 2.76 13.73 0.00
CA GLN A 96 2.03 14.07 -1.22
C GLN A 96 0.78 14.86 -0.85
N THR A 97 0.65 16.05 -1.42
CA THR A 97 -0.47 16.93 -1.14
C THR A 97 -1.07 17.50 -2.43
N ILE A 98 -2.39 17.60 -2.47
CA ILE A 98 -3.13 18.34 -3.50
C ILE A 98 -4.17 19.22 -2.84
N THR A 99 -4.31 20.44 -3.31
CA THR A 99 -5.35 21.37 -2.82
C THR A 99 -6.42 21.54 -3.90
N LEU A 100 -7.64 21.25 -3.54
CA LEU A 100 -8.79 21.24 -4.43
C LEU A 100 -9.74 22.40 -4.09
N PRO A 101 -10.27 23.10 -5.11
CA PRO A 101 -11.34 24.07 -4.92
C PRO A 101 -12.65 23.35 -4.58
N LEU A 102 -13.53 24.06 -3.88
CA LEU A 102 -14.90 23.60 -3.61
C LEU A 102 -15.85 24.02 -4.74
N VAL A 103 -16.76 23.13 -5.06
CA VAL A 103 -17.94 23.38 -5.91
C VAL A 103 -19.17 23.28 -5.02
N ALA A 104 -20.01 24.32 -5.00
CA ALA A 104 -21.24 24.29 -4.22
C ALA A 104 -22.27 23.36 -4.87
N ASP A 105 -23.01 22.61 -4.06
CA ASP A 105 -24.20 21.90 -4.49
C ASP A 105 -25.26 22.93 -4.97
N HIS A 106 -26.07 22.54 -5.93
CA HIS A 106 -27.09 23.41 -6.50
C HIS A 106 -28.37 23.42 -5.67
N ASP A 107 -28.70 22.28 -5.09
CA ASP A 107 -30.00 22.05 -4.45
C ASP A 107 -29.92 22.06 -2.93
N ILE A 108 -28.74 21.79 -2.35
CA ILE A 108 -28.52 21.67 -0.92
C ILE A 108 -27.62 22.79 -0.43
N PRO A 109 -28.18 23.85 0.19
CA PRO A 109 -27.40 24.91 0.83
C PRO A 109 -26.40 24.34 1.85
N GLY A 110 -25.14 24.83 1.86
CA GLY A 110 -24.10 24.36 2.79
C GLY A 110 -23.45 23.04 2.43
N LYS A 111 -23.85 22.41 1.31
CA LYS A 111 -23.19 21.26 0.75
C LYS A 111 -22.21 21.67 -0.35
N TYR A 112 -21.03 21.05 -0.34
CA TYR A 112 -19.95 21.33 -1.30
C TYR A 112 -19.29 20.03 -1.72
N TYR A 113 -18.59 20.06 -2.87
CA TYR A 113 -17.82 18.96 -3.42
C TYR A 113 -16.39 19.36 -3.73
N ALA A 114 -15.47 18.44 -3.55
CA ALA A 114 -14.11 18.52 -4.07
C ALA A 114 -13.82 17.24 -4.89
N PHE A 115 -13.69 17.38 -6.20
CA PHE A 115 -13.51 16.24 -7.10
C PHE A 115 -12.06 15.80 -7.16
N ILE A 116 -11.83 14.48 -7.09
CA ILE A 116 -10.51 13.87 -7.13
C ILE A 116 -10.59 12.48 -7.77
N THR A 117 -9.50 12.07 -8.40
CA THR A 117 -9.28 10.66 -8.80
C THR A 117 -8.13 10.12 -7.96
N PRO A 118 -8.40 9.41 -6.85
CA PRO A 118 -7.33 8.78 -6.07
C PRO A 118 -6.68 7.69 -6.91
N THR A 119 -5.35 7.71 -7.03
CA THR A 119 -4.61 6.73 -7.86
C THR A 119 -4.09 5.54 -7.07
N VAL A 120 -4.16 5.61 -5.75
CA VAL A 120 -3.71 4.57 -4.81
C VAL A 120 -4.78 4.34 -3.74
N SER A 121 -4.81 3.13 -3.20
CA SER A 121 -5.64 2.76 -2.06
C SER A 121 -5.02 3.20 -0.74
N GLY A 122 -5.80 3.20 0.32
CA GLY A 122 -5.33 3.47 1.67
C GLY A 122 -6.01 4.66 2.34
N TYR A 123 -5.39 5.15 3.41
CA TYR A 123 -5.92 6.23 4.23
C TYR A 123 -5.39 7.58 3.75
N PHE A 124 -6.31 8.51 3.60
CA PHE A 124 -6.02 9.89 3.25
C PHE A 124 -6.46 10.81 4.39
N GLN A 125 -5.73 11.90 4.55
CA GLN A 125 -6.13 13.00 5.41
C GLN A 125 -6.70 14.11 4.55
N ALA A 126 -7.84 14.68 4.94
CA ALA A 126 -8.45 15.84 4.31
C ALA A 126 -8.38 17.02 5.27
N ASN A 127 -7.60 18.03 4.92
CA ASN A 127 -7.51 19.27 5.68
C ASN A 127 -8.44 20.30 5.07
N LEU A 128 -9.41 20.77 5.84
CA LEU A 128 -10.25 21.90 5.49
C LEU A 128 -9.55 23.19 5.90
N ILE A 129 -9.20 24.02 4.94
CA ILE A 129 -8.38 25.23 5.16
C ILE A 129 -9.08 26.45 4.60
N GLY A 130 -9.10 27.54 5.38
CA GLY A 130 -9.65 28.81 4.97
C GLY A 130 -10.49 29.48 6.05
N LYS A 131 -11.72 29.88 5.72
CA LYS A 131 -12.66 30.53 6.66
C LYS A 131 -14.07 30.01 6.44
N ILE A 132 -14.79 29.80 7.55
CA ILE A 132 -16.25 29.72 7.55
C ILE A 132 -16.75 31.09 8.04
N LEU A 133 -17.38 31.84 7.14
CA LEU A 133 -17.70 33.24 7.36
C LEU A 133 -16.45 34.03 7.81
N ASP A 134 -16.41 34.49 9.06
CA ASP A 134 -15.28 35.23 9.62
C ASP A 134 -14.33 34.36 10.47
N THR A 135 -14.69 33.10 10.71
CA THR A 135 -13.91 32.16 11.56
C THR A 135 -12.83 31.46 10.75
N PRO A 136 -11.53 31.65 11.06
CA PRO A 136 -10.44 30.88 10.42
C PRO A 136 -10.54 29.41 10.74
N ILE A 137 -10.36 28.57 9.71
CA ILE A 137 -10.47 27.11 9.82
C ILE A 137 -9.17 26.45 9.34
N ASN A 138 -8.70 25.51 10.14
CA ASN A 138 -7.65 24.56 9.80
C ASN A 138 -7.99 23.25 10.51
N LEU A 139 -8.89 22.48 9.91
CA LEU A 139 -9.44 21.25 10.47
C LEU A 139 -8.93 20.05 9.68
N SER A 140 -8.37 19.07 10.40
CA SER A 140 -7.88 17.83 9.82
C SER A 140 -8.89 16.71 10.06
N MET A 141 -9.37 16.10 9.01
CA MET A 141 -10.36 15.03 9.04
C MET A 141 -9.86 13.81 8.25
N HIS A 142 -10.41 12.64 8.57
CA HIS A 142 -10.06 11.39 7.90
C HIS A 142 -11.33 10.77 7.31
N PRO A 143 -11.58 10.95 6.01
CA PRO A 143 -12.67 10.26 5.34
C PRO A 143 -12.41 8.73 5.32
N PRO A 144 -13.42 7.90 5.03
CA PRO A 144 -13.23 6.46 4.87
C PRO A 144 -12.09 6.12 3.91
N PRO A 145 -11.36 5.00 4.15
CA PRO A 145 -10.24 4.62 3.32
C PRO A 145 -10.65 4.29 1.90
N ILE A 146 -9.74 4.57 0.96
CA ILE A 146 -9.91 4.21 -0.44
C ILE A 146 -9.53 2.74 -0.62
N ALA A 147 -10.44 1.95 -1.18
CA ALA A 147 -10.23 0.53 -1.42
C ALA A 147 -9.45 0.29 -2.73
N GLU A 148 -8.81 -0.86 -2.82
CA GLU A 148 -8.22 -1.30 -4.08
C GLU A 148 -9.31 -1.73 -5.05
N ARG A 149 -9.15 -1.35 -6.30
CA ARG A 149 -10.08 -1.67 -7.37
C ARG A 149 -10.27 -3.17 -7.58
N SER A 150 -9.22 -3.95 -7.35
CA SER A 150 -9.23 -5.41 -7.43
C SER A 150 -10.28 -6.09 -6.53
N TYR A 151 -10.76 -5.41 -5.48
CA TYR A 151 -11.79 -5.97 -4.59
C TYR A 151 -13.15 -6.18 -5.24
N ILE A 152 -13.47 -5.42 -6.28
CA ILE A 152 -14.78 -5.47 -6.94
C ILE A 152 -14.71 -5.76 -8.44
N GLU A 153 -13.50 -5.82 -9.02
CA GLU A 153 -13.35 -6.12 -10.45
C GLU A 153 -13.61 -7.60 -10.74
N PHE A 154 -14.54 -7.84 -11.64
CA PHE A 154 -14.83 -9.16 -12.18
C PHE A 154 -15.18 -9.08 -13.66
N PRO A 155 -14.56 -9.89 -14.53
CA PRO A 155 -13.39 -10.75 -14.26
C PRO A 155 -12.15 -9.95 -13.85
N GLU A 156 -11.14 -10.64 -13.31
CA GLU A 156 -9.88 -10.01 -12.84
C GLU A 156 -9.31 -9.04 -13.88
N SER A 157 -8.91 -7.88 -13.41
CA SER A 157 -8.38 -6.84 -14.28
C SER A 157 -7.03 -7.21 -14.89
N ALA A 158 -6.73 -6.63 -16.05
CA ALA A 158 -5.40 -6.76 -16.67
C ALA A 158 -4.25 -6.29 -15.74
N ASN A 159 -4.53 -5.43 -14.76
CA ASN A 159 -3.55 -4.98 -13.78
C ASN A 159 -3.14 -6.11 -12.81
N PHE A 160 -4.06 -6.99 -12.43
CA PHE A 160 -3.73 -8.15 -11.60
C PHE A 160 -2.83 -9.12 -12.36
N ALA A 161 -3.18 -9.44 -13.61
CA ALA A 161 -2.35 -10.26 -14.50
C ALA A 161 -0.96 -9.64 -14.72
N LEU A 162 -0.86 -8.30 -14.82
CA LEU A 162 0.40 -7.60 -14.95
C LEU A 162 1.26 -7.73 -13.67
N THR A 163 0.65 -7.64 -12.50
CA THR A 163 1.35 -7.82 -11.22
C THR A 163 1.91 -9.24 -11.10
N GLU A 164 1.14 -10.26 -11.49
CA GLU A 164 1.60 -11.65 -11.53
C GLU A 164 2.79 -11.82 -12.47
N VAL A 165 2.74 -11.21 -13.66
CA VAL A 165 3.87 -11.24 -14.61
C VAL A 165 5.10 -10.53 -14.07
N ILE A 166 4.95 -9.43 -13.34
CA ILE A 166 6.06 -8.72 -12.69
C ILE A 166 6.70 -9.60 -11.60
N ASP A 167 5.89 -10.23 -10.77
CA ASP A 167 6.37 -11.14 -9.72
C ASP A 167 7.13 -12.34 -10.30
N ASP A 168 6.60 -12.93 -11.37
CA ASP A 168 7.26 -14.05 -12.04
C ASP A 168 8.58 -13.63 -12.71
N ASN A 169 8.63 -12.45 -13.31
CA ASN A 169 9.88 -11.90 -13.85
C ASN A 169 10.91 -11.67 -12.73
N THR A 170 10.49 -11.19 -11.56
CA THR A 170 11.39 -11.00 -10.42
C THR A 170 11.98 -12.32 -9.97
N LYS A 171 11.18 -13.38 -9.85
CA LYS A 171 11.65 -14.74 -9.53
C LYS A 171 12.60 -15.31 -10.60
N LEU A 172 12.34 -15.00 -11.88
CA LEU A 172 13.24 -15.40 -12.97
C LEU A 172 14.60 -14.71 -12.87
N VAL A 173 14.65 -13.42 -12.56
CA VAL A 173 15.89 -12.67 -12.33
C VAL A 173 16.69 -13.26 -11.18
N GLU A 174 16.05 -13.59 -10.05
CA GLU A 174 16.70 -14.25 -8.91
C GLU A 174 17.30 -15.60 -9.30
N ARG A 175 16.60 -16.39 -10.11
CA ARG A 175 17.11 -17.68 -10.61
C ARG A 175 18.29 -17.49 -11.55
N ILE A 176 18.29 -16.48 -12.41
CA ILE A 176 19.41 -16.15 -13.29
C ILE A 176 20.65 -15.81 -12.46
N ILE A 177 20.53 -14.97 -11.45
CA ILE A 177 21.64 -14.61 -10.54
C ILE A 177 22.18 -15.86 -9.82
N SER A 178 21.30 -16.77 -9.37
CA SER A 178 21.71 -18.03 -8.75
C SER A 178 22.49 -18.90 -9.74
N LEU A 179 22.02 -19.06 -10.98
CA LEU A 179 22.69 -19.82 -12.02
C LEU A 179 24.05 -19.23 -12.42
N GLU A 180 24.16 -17.90 -12.48
CA GLU A 180 25.45 -17.23 -12.73
C GLU A 180 26.48 -17.56 -11.64
N ASN A 181 26.05 -17.56 -10.37
CA ASN A 181 26.91 -17.95 -9.25
C ASN A 181 27.34 -19.44 -9.35
N ASP A 182 26.41 -20.32 -9.74
CA ASP A 182 26.72 -21.75 -9.92
C ASP A 182 27.72 -21.97 -11.06
N VAL A 183 27.58 -21.25 -12.18
CA VAL A 183 28.53 -21.26 -13.29
C VAL A 183 29.91 -20.80 -12.84
N GLN A 184 30.01 -19.70 -12.09
CA GLN A 184 31.28 -19.23 -11.56
C GLN A 184 31.94 -20.25 -10.61
N ASN A 185 31.15 -20.90 -9.77
CA ASN A 185 31.65 -21.95 -8.90
C ASN A 185 32.19 -23.17 -9.69
N LEU A 186 31.49 -23.58 -10.76
CA LEU A 186 31.93 -24.63 -11.65
C LEU A 186 33.21 -24.29 -12.42
N GLU A 187 33.33 -23.03 -12.88
CA GLU A 187 34.54 -22.52 -13.54
C GLU A 187 35.75 -22.54 -12.57
N ASN A 188 35.56 -22.08 -11.34
CA ASN A 188 36.58 -22.13 -10.31
C ASN A 188 37.00 -23.55 -9.98
N PHE A 189 36.05 -24.50 -9.83
CA PHE A 189 36.32 -25.88 -9.61
C PHE A 189 37.09 -26.54 -10.77
N ASN A 190 36.70 -26.22 -12.01
CA ASN A 190 37.38 -26.71 -13.21
C ASN A 190 38.84 -26.20 -13.30
N ASN A 191 39.07 -24.94 -12.93
CA ASN A 191 40.40 -24.34 -12.88
C ASN A 191 41.26 -25.03 -11.80
N GLN A 192 40.71 -25.26 -10.60
CA GLN A 192 41.42 -26.03 -9.55
C GLN A 192 41.78 -27.44 -10.00
N MET A 193 40.84 -28.16 -10.59
CA MET A 193 41.11 -29.50 -11.14
C MET A 193 42.21 -29.50 -12.18
N LYS A 194 42.22 -28.46 -13.06
CA LYS A 194 43.25 -28.35 -14.05
C LYS A 194 44.61 -28.10 -13.41
N ASP A 195 44.72 -27.21 -12.45
CA ASP A 195 45.95 -26.92 -11.72
C ASP A 195 46.47 -28.17 -10.95
N GLU A 196 45.58 -28.97 -10.36
CA GLU A 196 45.93 -30.23 -9.71
C GLU A 196 46.49 -31.27 -10.75
N ILE A 197 45.82 -31.36 -11.91
CA ILE A 197 46.26 -32.28 -12.99
C ILE A 197 47.62 -31.82 -13.52
N ASP A 198 47.82 -30.55 -13.79
CA ASP A 198 49.09 -30.03 -14.26
C ASP A 198 50.19 -30.22 -13.23
N GLY A 199 49.90 -30.02 -11.92
CA GLY A 199 50.81 -30.30 -10.83
C GLY A 199 51.22 -31.78 -10.77
N PHE A 200 50.26 -32.67 -10.99
CA PHE A 200 50.51 -34.10 -11.03
C PHE A 200 51.43 -34.54 -12.19
N TYR A 201 51.24 -33.95 -13.40
CA TYR A 201 52.11 -34.18 -14.54
C TYR A 201 53.52 -33.66 -14.32
N VAL A 202 53.69 -32.49 -13.74
CA VAL A 202 54.97 -31.89 -13.37
C VAL A 202 55.76 -32.82 -12.42
N LEU A 203 55.07 -33.51 -11.53
CA LEU A 203 55.69 -34.40 -10.55
C LEU A 203 56.00 -35.79 -11.15
N LEU A 204 55.13 -36.35 -11.97
CA LEU A 204 55.30 -37.68 -12.58
C LEU A 204 56.34 -37.70 -13.72
N LEU A 205 56.42 -36.64 -14.51
CA LEU A 205 57.30 -36.57 -15.69
C LEU A 205 58.79 -36.78 -15.35
N PRO A 206 59.37 -36.15 -14.33
CA PRO A 206 60.75 -36.41 -13.94
C PRO A 206 60.95 -37.84 -13.34
N ILE A 207 59.95 -38.34 -12.59
CA ILE A 207 60.03 -39.72 -12.02
C ILE A 207 60.08 -40.78 -13.12
N THR A 208 59.23 -40.61 -14.13
CA THR A 208 59.23 -41.55 -15.28
C THR A 208 60.53 -41.46 -16.10
N ILE A 209 61.08 -40.28 -16.30
CA ILE A 209 62.36 -40.11 -16.97
C ILE A 209 63.51 -40.77 -16.18
N ILE A 210 63.56 -40.59 -14.86
CA ILE A 210 64.57 -41.24 -14.02
C ILE A 210 64.41 -42.74 -14.06
N ALA A 211 63.19 -43.28 -13.98
CA ALA A 211 62.95 -44.71 -14.09
C ALA A 211 63.42 -45.32 -15.42
N VAL A 212 63.18 -44.61 -16.54
CA VAL A 212 63.66 -45.02 -17.85
C VAL A 212 65.19 -45.01 -17.94
N ILE A 213 65.86 -43.98 -17.40
CA ILE A 213 67.31 -43.90 -17.33
C ILE A 213 67.92 -45.06 -16.54
N ILE A 214 67.35 -45.39 -15.37
CA ILE A 214 67.82 -46.51 -14.57
C ILE A 214 67.63 -47.85 -15.30
N ALA A 215 66.51 -48.03 -15.99
CA ALA A 215 66.25 -49.21 -16.78
C ALA A 215 67.28 -49.38 -17.93
N ILE A 216 67.60 -48.29 -18.62
CA ILE A 216 68.64 -48.27 -19.70
C ILE A 216 70.02 -48.66 -19.12
N ILE A 217 70.40 -48.06 -17.99
CA ILE A 217 71.68 -48.34 -17.34
C ILE A 217 71.74 -49.84 -16.92
N ALA A 218 70.70 -50.36 -16.34
CA ALA A 218 70.58 -51.78 -15.96
C ALA A 218 70.73 -52.68 -17.17
N LEU A 219 70.12 -52.37 -18.28
CA LEU A 219 70.19 -53.17 -19.54
C LEU A 219 71.57 -53.12 -20.16
N VAL A 220 72.21 -51.95 -20.14
CA VAL A 220 73.61 -51.84 -20.64
C VAL A 220 74.58 -52.62 -19.77
N LYS A 221 74.41 -52.65 -18.44
CA LYS A 221 75.21 -53.36 -17.50
C LYS A 221 75.03 -54.91 -17.67
N SER A 222 73.78 -55.34 -17.89
CA SER A 222 73.44 -56.74 -18.13
C SER A 222 74.05 -57.30 -19.40
N ARG A 223 74.30 -56.48 -20.42
CA ARG A 223 74.93 -56.91 -21.68
C ARG A 223 76.49 -56.97 -21.63
N LYS A 224 77.11 -56.42 -20.59
CA LYS A 224 78.57 -56.44 -20.43
C LYS A 224 79.10 -57.54 -19.52
N ASN A 225 78.19 -58.23 -18.83
CA ASN A 225 78.47 -59.47 -18.12
C ASN A 225 78.04 -60.69 -18.96
#